data_577689524daf325eb9b02d36370da76a
#
_entry.id   577689524daf325eb9b02d36370da76a
#
_cell.length_a   1.000
_cell.length_b   1.000
_cell.length_c   1.000
_cell.angle_alpha   90.00
_cell.angle_beta   90.00
_cell.angle_gamma   90.00
#
_symmetry.space_group_name_H-M   'P 1'
#
loop_
_entity.id
_entity.type
_entity.pdbx_description
1 polymer ?
#
loop_
_entity_poly.entity_id
_entity_poly.type
_entity_poly.pdbx_seq_one_letter_code
_entity_poly.pdbx_strand_id
1 'polypeptide(L)'
;MALKRRSIIAIGVFVLLAVVVAAGHWYETKRVQPGNTSEKDVTVHVTNAGDRGPGTLREALFLVAGATGPRTISIEVPSIKLETALPALVSGRGVKVAGQQSGTVIDAQSLNAGPVFDVSGPNTAIEQLTISKCPAAGILVRSIHFRLSASSIESCDVGVEVAENASDTLLERNHFTKNRVGIRFAASGHNTAVANNEFKESKDAGLWAVRSAPDSHDDVIGIHDNKSTEDTTGIVAGNIPVLVERNDFINAHEAAVHVVGAGAVIRGNRINGGASMGIVTENASGAQIDDNELEGLTAYGVMVRNSSNTLVRSNRLHNCGYGLAFVLGEKAKVSTAVDNTIIEAKFNGIDVIGDSPILRRNQVLRAHAYALHVEDFQSPNGQKVQSQPFLDNNNFGNSPVSTRGNVTVASQKP
;
A
#
# COMPACT_ATOMS: atom_id res chain seq x y z
N MET A 1 13.33 7.22 40.78
CA MET A 1 13.92 7.25 39.44
C MET A 1 13.01 6.61 38.35
N ALA A 2 11.89 6.01 38.70
CA ALA A 2 10.96 5.32 37.80
C ALA A 2 9.92 6.22 37.08
N LEU A 3 9.67 7.44 37.59
CA LEU A 3 8.66 8.36 36.99
C LEU A 3 9.13 9.08 35.71
N LYS A 4 10.45 9.25 35.50
CA LYS A 4 10.97 9.95 34.31
C LYS A 4 10.92 9.12 33.02
N ARG A 5 10.93 7.79 33.07
CA ARG A 5 10.87 6.93 31.89
C ARG A 5 9.47 6.83 31.26
N ARG A 6 8.40 6.91 32.08
CA ARG A 6 7.02 6.87 31.57
C ARG A 6 6.61 8.12 30.79
N SER A 7 7.15 9.28 31.16
CA SER A 7 6.87 10.56 30.47
C SER A 7 7.56 10.66 29.10
N ILE A 8 8.72 10.03 28.92
CA ILE A 8 9.46 10.10 27.63
C ILE A 8 8.78 9.23 26.57
N ILE A 9 8.24 8.06 26.96
CA ILE A 9 7.52 7.17 26.04
C ILE A 9 6.18 7.81 25.62
N ALA A 10 5.47 8.46 26.55
CA ALA A 10 4.23 9.16 26.23
C ALA A 10 4.46 10.38 25.31
N ILE A 11 5.56 11.10 25.49
CA ILE A 11 5.91 12.25 24.65
C ILE A 11 6.33 11.79 23.23
N GLY A 12 7.07 10.68 23.11
CA GLY A 12 7.45 10.12 21.81
C GLY A 12 6.25 9.67 20.97
N VAL A 13 5.27 9.02 21.60
CA VAL A 13 4.02 8.61 20.93
C VAL A 13 3.16 9.82 20.54
N PHE A 14 3.10 10.87 21.36
CA PHE A 14 2.35 12.08 21.05
C PHE A 14 3.02 12.90 19.92
N VAL A 15 4.33 12.93 19.82
CA VAL A 15 5.05 13.63 18.73
C VAL A 15 4.87 12.87 17.43
N LEU A 16 4.91 11.54 17.42
CA LEU A 16 4.63 10.74 16.21
C LEU A 16 3.17 10.90 15.76
N LEU A 17 2.21 10.88 16.68
CA LEU A 17 0.80 11.14 16.37
C LEU A 17 0.58 12.57 15.81
N ALA A 18 1.26 13.56 16.34
CA ALA A 18 1.16 14.94 15.85
C ALA A 18 1.76 15.11 14.45
N VAL A 19 2.83 14.41 14.13
CA VAL A 19 3.44 14.42 12.79
C VAL A 19 2.54 13.72 11.77
N VAL A 20 1.92 12.59 12.14
CA VAL A 20 1.00 11.83 11.26
C VAL A 20 -0.31 12.60 11.04
N VAL A 21 -0.86 13.26 12.06
CA VAL A 21 -2.06 14.12 11.94
C VAL A 21 -1.74 15.38 11.14
N ALA A 22 -0.55 15.97 11.32
CA ALA A 22 -0.11 17.12 10.54
C ALA A 22 0.13 16.76 9.06
N ALA A 23 0.67 15.57 8.77
CA ALA A 23 0.83 15.09 7.40
C ALA A 23 -0.53 14.84 6.73
N GLY A 24 -1.49 14.20 7.42
CA GLY A 24 -2.84 13.99 6.90
C GLY A 24 -3.59 15.30 6.64
N HIS A 25 -3.49 16.28 7.54
CA HIS A 25 -4.14 17.60 7.37
C HIS A 25 -3.42 18.48 6.34
N TRP A 26 -2.12 18.29 6.17
CA TRP A 26 -1.34 19.06 5.18
C TRP A 26 -1.62 18.61 3.74
N TYR A 27 -2.02 17.35 3.56
CA TYR A 27 -2.43 16.78 2.26
C TYR A 27 -3.71 17.40 1.71
N GLU A 28 -4.66 17.77 2.57
CA GLU A 28 -5.93 18.37 2.13
C GLU A 28 -5.77 19.84 1.68
N THR A 29 -4.72 20.54 2.09
CA THR A 29 -4.61 22.00 1.89
C THR A 29 -3.72 22.44 0.73
N LYS A 30 -2.87 21.59 0.17
CA LYS A 30 -2.07 21.93 -1.01
C LYS A 30 -2.64 21.36 -2.29
N ARG A 31 -3.76 21.91 -2.78
CA ARG A 31 -4.03 21.88 -4.21
C ARG A 31 -2.88 22.62 -4.90
N VAL A 32 -2.02 21.89 -5.61
CA VAL A 32 -1.05 22.50 -6.51
C VAL A 32 -1.84 23.28 -7.56
N GLN A 33 -1.90 24.60 -7.40
CA GLN A 33 -2.39 25.46 -8.46
C GLN A 33 -1.27 25.57 -9.50
N PRO A 34 -1.52 25.30 -10.78
CA PRO A 34 -0.53 25.59 -11.81
C PRO A 34 -0.22 27.09 -11.76
N GLY A 35 1.07 27.42 -11.63
CA GLY A 35 1.54 28.79 -11.54
C GLY A 35 1.03 29.65 -12.70
N ASN A 36 0.42 30.75 -12.35
CA ASN A 36 -0.13 31.73 -13.27
C ASN A 36 1.03 32.50 -13.97
N THR A 37 1.48 32.00 -15.13
CA THR A 37 2.33 32.74 -16.04
C THR A 37 1.56 32.97 -17.33
N SER A 38 1.53 34.21 -17.80
CA SER A 38 0.76 34.75 -18.93
C SER A 38 1.25 34.28 -20.33
N GLU A 39 1.94 33.15 -20.43
CA GLU A 39 2.19 32.52 -21.74
C GLU A 39 0.96 31.73 -22.16
N LYS A 40 0.47 31.96 -23.39
CA LYS A 40 -0.67 31.24 -23.94
C LYS A 40 -0.43 29.75 -23.92
N ASP A 41 -1.31 29.00 -23.24
CA ASP A 41 -1.39 27.56 -23.34
C ASP A 41 -1.52 27.14 -24.80
N VAL A 42 -0.58 26.34 -25.30
CA VAL A 42 -0.64 25.85 -26.67
C VAL A 42 -1.09 24.39 -26.65
N THR A 43 -2.21 24.14 -27.30
CA THR A 43 -2.74 22.78 -27.48
C THR A 43 -2.24 22.19 -28.79
N VAL A 44 -1.67 20.99 -28.71
CA VAL A 44 -1.30 20.17 -29.87
C VAL A 44 -2.37 19.08 -30.00
N HIS A 45 -3.05 19.06 -31.16
CA HIS A 45 -4.13 18.13 -31.43
C HIS A 45 -3.61 16.87 -32.10
N VAL A 46 -3.94 15.69 -31.55
CA VAL A 46 -3.64 14.39 -32.15
C VAL A 46 -4.89 13.93 -32.89
N THR A 47 -4.87 14.08 -34.19
CA THR A 47 -6.00 13.78 -35.11
C THR A 47 -5.76 12.53 -35.98
N ASN A 48 -4.55 11.95 -35.88
CA ASN A 48 -4.16 10.77 -36.64
C ASN A 48 -3.87 9.61 -35.68
N ALA A 49 -4.58 8.49 -35.86
CA ALA A 49 -4.46 7.29 -35.04
C ALA A 49 -3.21 6.41 -35.38
N GLY A 50 -2.45 6.77 -36.39
CA GLY A 50 -1.25 6.05 -36.81
C GLY A 50 -0.11 6.18 -35.81
N ASP A 51 0.86 5.23 -35.85
CA ASP A 51 2.06 5.27 -35.02
C ASP A 51 3.02 6.38 -35.42
N ARG A 52 3.03 6.79 -36.72
CA ARG A 52 3.97 7.75 -37.29
C ARG A 52 3.28 8.69 -38.30
N GLY A 53 3.92 9.83 -38.52
CA GLY A 53 3.49 10.85 -39.49
C GLY A 53 2.81 12.05 -38.84
N PRO A 54 2.33 12.99 -39.68
CA PRO A 54 1.69 14.21 -39.21
C PRO A 54 0.41 13.94 -38.40
N GLY A 55 0.18 14.72 -37.38
CA GLY A 55 -1.00 14.67 -36.50
C GLY A 55 -1.03 13.46 -35.55
N THR A 56 0.04 12.66 -35.46
CA THR A 56 0.13 11.50 -34.54
C THR A 56 0.57 11.89 -33.14
N LEU A 57 0.31 11.03 -32.16
CA LEU A 57 0.79 11.19 -30.79
C LEU A 57 2.31 11.34 -30.72
N ARG A 58 3.04 10.59 -31.55
CA ARG A 58 4.51 10.65 -31.64
C ARG A 58 4.99 12.03 -32.08
N GLU A 59 4.38 12.60 -33.10
CA GLU A 59 4.70 13.96 -33.54
C GLU A 59 4.38 14.99 -32.44
N ALA A 60 3.23 14.87 -31.79
CA ALA A 60 2.84 15.75 -30.69
C ALA A 60 3.87 15.74 -29.55
N LEU A 61 4.42 14.57 -29.19
CA LEU A 61 5.48 14.44 -28.18
C LEU A 61 6.77 15.16 -28.60
N PHE A 62 7.17 15.10 -29.88
CA PHE A 62 8.32 15.86 -30.39
C PHE A 62 8.06 17.38 -30.37
N LEU A 63 6.85 17.80 -30.70
CA LEU A 63 6.50 19.22 -30.69
C LEU A 63 6.54 19.84 -29.27
N VAL A 64 6.14 19.10 -28.25
CA VAL A 64 6.16 19.59 -26.87
C VAL A 64 7.55 19.53 -26.25
N ALA A 65 8.43 18.63 -26.67
CA ALA A 65 9.77 18.47 -26.11
C ALA A 65 10.64 19.73 -26.24
N GLY A 66 10.49 20.53 -27.29
CA GLY A 66 11.18 21.80 -27.52
C GLY A 66 10.43 23.04 -27.04
N ALA A 67 9.30 22.88 -26.38
CA ALA A 67 8.43 23.99 -26.03
C ALA A 67 8.92 24.79 -24.82
N THR A 68 8.78 26.11 -24.84
CA THR A 68 9.18 26.99 -23.75
C THR A 68 8.06 27.32 -22.75
N GLY A 69 6.80 27.00 -23.06
CA GLY A 69 5.63 27.21 -22.21
C GLY A 69 4.84 25.92 -21.94
N PRO A 70 3.81 25.98 -21.06
CA PRO A 70 2.92 24.86 -20.80
C PRO A 70 2.26 24.36 -22.09
N ARG A 71 2.10 23.05 -22.20
CA ARG A 71 1.54 22.42 -23.39
C ARG A 71 0.47 21.40 -23.02
N THR A 72 -0.60 21.38 -23.82
CA THR A 72 -1.61 20.33 -23.77
C THR A 72 -1.54 19.50 -25.05
N ILE A 73 -1.43 18.18 -24.94
CA ILE A 73 -1.65 17.23 -26.03
C ILE A 73 -3.08 16.75 -25.89
N SER A 74 -3.96 17.15 -26.81
CA SER A 74 -5.35 16.70 -26.87
C SER A 74 -5.47 15.56 -27.87
N ILE A 75 -5.78 14.35 -27.40
CA ILE A 75 -5.94 13.18 -28.28
C ILE A 75 -7.40 13.12 -28.72
N GLU A 76 -7.65 13.37 -30.00
CA GLU A 76 -8.99 13.46 -30.59
C GLU A 76 -9.40 12.20 -31.36
N VAL A 77 -8.56 11.18 -31.34
CA VAL A 77 -8.85 9.86 -31.94
C VAL A 77 -9.26 8.86 -30.86
N PRO A 78 -10.18 7.92 -31.15
CA PRO A 78 -10.69 6.99 -30.15
C PRO A 78 -9.67 5.91 -29.78
N SER A 79 -8.72 5.60 -30.64
CA SER A 79 -7.68 4.60 -30.38
C SER A 79 -6.41 4.86 -31.15
N ILE A 80 -5.28 4.48 -30.57
CA ILE A 80 -3.95 4.51 -31.18
C ILE A 80 -3.33 3.13 -30.96
N LYS A 81 -2.84 2.50 -32.05
CA LYS A 81 -2.07 1.26 -31.95
C LYS A 81 -0.59 1.60 -32.11
N LEU A 82 0.20 1.34 -31.07
CA LEU A 82 1.63 1.60 -31.09
C LEU A 82 2.38 0.41 -31.70
N GLU A 83 3.25 0.68 -32.65
CA GLU A 83 4.17 -0.29 -33.25
C GLU A 83 5.59 -0.15 -32.69
N THR A 84 5.94 1.03 -32.23
CA THR A 84 7.27 1.36 -31.68
C THR A 84 7.15 2.20 -30.42
N ALA A 85 8.17 2.17 -29.55
CA ALA A 85 8.21 2.97 -28.35
C ALA A 85 8.05 4.47 -28.66
N LEU A 86 7.26 5.17 -27.84
CA LEU A 86 7.09 6.60 -27.96
C LEU A 86 8.35 7.35 -27.49
N PRO A 87 8.61 8.59 -27.96
CA PRO A 87 9.61 9.47 -27.37
C PRO A 87 9.26 9.76 -25.91
N ALA A 88 10.28 9.99 -25.09
CA ALA A 88 10.08 10.41 -23.71
C ALA A 88 9.32 11.75 -23.62
N LEU A 89 8.44 11.88 -22.65
CA LEU A 89 7.79 13.13 -22.29
C LEU A 89 8.81 14.01 -21.53
N VAL A 90 9.49 14.87 -22.27
CA VAL A 90 10.48 15.81 -21.77
C VAL A 90 9.97 17.23 -22.00
N SER A 91 9.68 17.97 -20.94
CA SER A 91 9.32 19.39 -21.04
C SER A 91 9.76 20.09 -19.76
N GLY A 92 10.42 21.21 -19.89
CA GLY A 92 10.89 21.97 -18.74
C GLY A 92 9.77 22.67 -17.95
N ARG A 93 8.55 22.78 -18.49
CA ARG A 93 7.44 23.53 -17.88
C ARG A 93 6.14 22.76 -17.71
N GLY A 94 6.15 21.49 -18.02
CA GLY A 94 5.00 20.60 -17.86
C GLY A 94 4.24 20.34 -19.16
N VAL A 95 3.64 19.17 -19.21
CA VAL A 95 2.78 18.71 -20.31
C VAL A 95 1.55 18.06 -19.73
N LYS A 96 0.39 18.42 -20.26
CA LYS A 96 -0.85 17.70 -20.03
C LYS A 96 -1.15 16.83 -21.25
N VAL A 97 -1.32 15.52 -21.07
CA VAL A 97 -1.79 14.60 -22.09
C VAL A 97 -3.21 14.17 -21.72
N ALA A 98 -4.17 14.55 -22.56
CA ALA A 98 -5.59 14.28 -22.30
C ALA A 98 -6.20 13.47 -23.42
N GLY A 99 -6.89 12.38 -23.07
CA GLY A 99 -7.77 11.66 -23.96
C GLY A 99 -9.15 12.30 -24.11
N GLN A 100 -10.01 11.69 -24.89
CA GLN A 100 -11.42 12.11 -25.03
C GLN A 100 -12.20 11.79 -23.75
N GLN A 101 -13.26 12.53 -23.48
CA GLN A 101 -14.19 12.20 -22.37
C GLN A 101 -14.80 10.81 -22.51
N SER A 102 -15.00 10.30 -23.73
CA SER A 102 -15.46 8.94 -24.00
C SER A 102 -14.37 7.87 -23.77
N GLY A 103 -13.15 8.29 -23.45
CA GLY A 103 -11.96 7.45 -23.36
C GLY A 103 -11.18 7.40 -24.67
N THR A 104 -9.86 7.31 -24.57
CA THR A 104 -8.95 7.05 -25.70
C THR A 104 -8.11 5.83 -25.36
N VAL A 105 -8.10 4.83 -26.24
CA VAL A 105 -7.34 3.59 -26.04
C VAL A 105 -5.97 3.68 -26.71
N ILE A 106 -4.92 3.43 -25.96
CA ILE A 106 -3.55 3.23 -26.46
C ILE A 106 -3.22 1.74 -26.33
N ASP A 107 -3.27 1.01 -27.44
CA ASP A 107 -2.94 -0.42 -27.50
C ASP A 107 -1.44 -0.57 -27.76
N ALA A 108 -0.74 -1.14 -26.78
CA ALA A 108 0.71 -1.35 -26.82
C ALA A 108 1.10 -2.81 -27.11
N GLN A 109 0.19 -3.65 -27.58
CA GLN A 109 0.42 -5.08 -27.81
C GLN A 109 1.59 -5.36 -28.78
N SER A 110 1.85 -4.46 -29.71
CA SER A 110 2.92 -4.63 -30.70
C SER A 110 4.29 -4.08 -30.24
N LEU A 111 4.36 -3.48 -29.06
CA LEU A 111 5.64 -3.07 -28.49
C LEU A 111 6.44 -4.29 -28.02
N ASN A 112 7.72 -4.31 -28.33
CA ASN A 112 8.61 -5.40 -27.90
C ASN A 112 9.22 -5.16 -26.51
N ALA A 113 9.37 -3.89 -26.10
CA ALA A 113 9.97 -3.50 -24.83
C ALA A 113 9.70 -2.01 -24.54
N GLY A 114 10.00 -1.59 -23.29
CA GLY A 114 9.89 -0.20 -22.85
C GLY A 114 8.48 0.20 -22.40
N PRO A 115 8.38 1.34 -21.70
CA PRO A 115 7.09 1.88 -21.28
C PRO A 115 6.33 2.48 -22.46
N VAL A 116 5.02 2.61 -22.31
CA VAL A 116 4.21 3.39 -23.28
C VAL A 116 4.51 4.87 -23.14
N PHE A 117 4.51 5.39 -21.91
CA PHE A 117 4.98 6.73 -21.61
C PHE A 117 6.19 6.70 -20.69
N ASP A 118 7.30 7.30 -21.09
CA ASP A 118 8.46 7.62 -20.23
C ASP A 118 8.37 9.09 -19.84
N VAL A 119 7.98 9.36 -18.60
CA VAL A 119 7.75 10.71 -18.09
C VAL A 119 9.03 11.22 -17.42
N SER A 120 9.81 11.98 -18.15
CA SER A 120 11.09 12.56 -17.70
C SER A 120 11.03 14.07 -17.47
N GLY A 121 9.97 14.75 -17.90
CA GLY A 121 9.73 16.17 -17.65
C GLY A 121 8.87 16.43 -16.42
N PRO A 122 9.19 17.45 -15.61
CA PRO A 122 8.41 17.82 -14.43
C PRO A 122 7.02 18.37 -14.77
N ASN A 123 6.14 18.43 -13.77
CA ASN A 123 4.78 18.98 -13.89
C ASN A 123 3.95 18.32 -15.03
N THR A 124 4.13 17.02 -15.23
CA THR A 124 3.41 16.27 -16.27
C THR A 124 2.12 15.70 -15.70
N ALA A 125 1.03 15.86 -16.44
CA ALA A 125 -0.26 15.26 -16.14
C ALA A 125 -0.73 14.37 -17.30
N ILE A 126 -1.27 13.19 -16.98
CA ILE A 126 -1.93 12.28 -17.92
C ILE A 126 -3.33 12.02 -17.40
N GLU A 127 -4.34 12.16 -18.27
CA GLU A 127 -5.72 11.95 -17.88
C GLU A 127 -6.59 11.36 -18.99
N GLN A 128 -7.65 10.65 -18.61
CA GLN A 128 -8.69 10.15 -19.51
C GLN A 128 -8.14 9.22 -20.62
N LEU A 129 -7.16 8.38 -20.30
CA LEU A 129 -6.58 7.40 -21.21
C LEU A 129 -6.85 5.98 -20.73
N THR A 130 -7.05 5.07 -21.68
CA THR A 130 -6.89 3.63 -21.45
C THR A 130 -5.59 3.18 -22.09
N ILE A 131 -4.66 2.68 -21.29
CA ILE A 131 -3.38 2.12 -21.77
C ILE A 131 -3.45 0.61 -21.58
N SER A 132 -3.26 -0.15 -22.66
CA SER A 132 -3.49 -1.59 -22.60
C SER A 132 -2.39 -2.43 -23.22
N LYS A 133 -2.25 -3.67 -22.69
CA LYS A 133 -1.38 -4.74 -23.22
C LYS A 133 0.09 -4.32 -23.33
N CYS A 134 0.61 -3.68 -22.30
CA CYS A 134 1.99 -3.22 -22.27
C CYS A 134 2.94 -4.38 -21.91
N PRO A 135 3.99 -4.66 -22.69
CA PRO A 135 4.97 -5.69 -22.35
C PRO A 135 5.88 -5.29 -21.17
N ALA A 136 5.87 -4.01 -20.82
CA ALA A 136 6.60 -3.44 -19.69
C ALA A 136 5.65 -2.50 -18.91
N ALA A 137 6.13 -1.32 -18.49
CA ALA A 137 5.28 -0.36 -17.80
C ALA A 137 4.33 0.38 -18.77
N GLY A 138 3.07 0.59 -18.36
CA GLY A 138 2.20 1.53 -19.05
C GLY A 138 2.76 2.94 -18.96
N ILE A 139 3.13 3.37 -17.75
CA ILE A 139 3.77 4.68 -17.49
C ILE A 139 4.99 4.48 -16.60
N LEU A 140 6.13 5.01 -17.00
CA LEU A 140 7.34 5.09 -16.19
C LEU A 140 7.56 6.55 -15.79
N VAL A 141 7.50 6.82 -14.48
CA VAL A 141 7.65 8.16 -13.91
C VAL A 141 9.09 8.34 -13.40
N ARG A 142 9.84 9.27 -13.99
CA ARG A 142 11.22 9.62 -13.61
C ARG A 142 11.36 11.06 -13.13
N SER A 143 10.26 11.79 -13.03
CA SER A 143 10.25 13.22 -12.79
C SER A 143 9.45 13.59 -11.55
N ILE A 144 9.52 14.84 -11.19
CA ILE A 144 8.76 15.40 -10.06
C ILE A 144 7.42 15.97 -10.52
N HIS A 145 6.45 16.07 -9.58
CA HIS A 145 5.13 16.64 -9.80
C HIS A 145 4.35 15.94 -10.95
N PHE A 146 4.38 14.61 -10.97
CA PHE A 146 3.57 13.83 -11.90
C PHE A 146 2.16 13.60 -11.37
N ARG A 147 1.17 13.69 -12.25
CA ARG A 147 -0.21 13.36 -11.94
C ARG A 147 -0.80 12.41 -12.98
N LEU A 148 -1.41 11.33 -12.52
CA LEU A 148 -2.26 10.45 -13.32
C LEU A 148 -3.67 10.46 -12.74
N SER A 149 -4.68 10.75 -13.56
CA SER A 149 -6.05 10.77 -13.09
C SER A 149 -7.06 10.28 -14.13
N ALA A 150 -8.18 9.72 -13.64
CA ALA A 150 -9.32 9.29 -14.46
C ALA A 150 -8.90 8.41 -15.67
N SER A 151 -7.90 7.55 -15.49
CA SER A 151 -7.32 6.71 -16.53
C SER A 151 -7.45 5.23 -16.17
N SER A 152 -7.41 4.36 -17.18
CA SER A 152 -7.39 2.91 -17.02
C SER A 152 -6.07 2.34 -17.54
N ILE A 153 -5.44 1.46 -16.78
CA ILE A 153 -4.24 0.75 -17.22
C ILE A 153 -4.48 -0.75 -17.03
N GLU A 154 -4.42 -1.49 -18.14
CA GLU A 154 -4.88 -2.87 -18.15
C GLU A 154 -3.93 -3.82 -18.89
N SER A 155 -3.78 -5.02 -18.35
CA SER A 155 -3.01 -6.11 -18.98
C SER A 155 -1.55 -5.71 -19.29
N CYS A 156 -0.94 -4.89 -18.44
CA CYS A 156 0.47 -4.50 -18.52
C CYS A 156 1.32 -5.33 -17.53
N ASP A 157 2.63 -5.42 -17.79
CA ASP A 157 3.55 -5.97 -16.78
C ASP A 157 3.50 -5.11 -15.52
N VAL A 158 3.71 -3.81 -15.64
CA VAL A 158 3.50 -2.84 -14.57
C VAL A 158 2.58 -1.73 -15.09
N GLY A 159 1.52 -1.42 -14.34
CA GLY A 159 0.64 -0.32 -14.74
C GLY A 159 1.37 1.02 -14.70
N VAL A 160 1.80 1.45 -13.52
CA VAL A 160 2.66 2.63 -13.31
C VAL A 160 3.90 2.22 -12.53
N GLU A 161 5.06 2.57 -13.03
CA GLU A 161 6.33 2.45 -12.32
C GLU A 161 6.84 3.83 -11.92
N VAL A 162 7.03 4.04 -10.61
CA VAL A 162 7.58 5.28 -10.04
C VAL A 162 9.04 5.01 -9.68
N ALA A 163 9.95 5.63 -10.43
CA ALA A 163 11.39 5.44 -10.28
C ALA A 163 11.96 6.19 -9.06
N GLU A 164 13.20 5.88 -8.68
CA GLU A 164 13.85 6.41 -7.47
C GLU A 164 13.91 7.93 -7.40
N ASN A 165 14.01 8.60 -8.53
CA ASN A 165 14.13 10.07 -8.58
C ASN A 165 12.79 10.80 -8.70
N ALA A 166 11.67 10.07 -8.72
CA ALA A 166 10.35 10.67 -8.82
C ALA A 166 9.87 11.10 -7.43
N SER A 167 9.26 12.27 -7.35
CA SER A 167 8.65 12.80 -6.14
C SER A 167 7.39 13.58 -6.46
N ASP A 168 6.63 13.95 -5.43
CA ASP A 168 5.39 14.72 -5.58
C ASP A 168 4.44 14.09 -6.61
N THR A 169 4.34 12.75 -6.58
CA THR A 169 3.54 11.97 -7.52
C THR A 169 2.13 11.76 -6.97
N LEU A 170 1.12 12.08 -7.77
CA LEU A 170 -0.28 11.88 -7.42
C LEU A 170 -0.95 10.93 -8.42
N LEU A 171 -1.37 9.76 -7.94
CA LEU A 171 -2.12 8.77 -8.72
C LEU A 171 -3.53 8.66 -8.13
N GLU A 172 -4.53 9.25 -8.84
CA GLU A 172 -5.88 9.32 -8.29
C GLU A 172 -6.99 8.98 -9.28
N ARG A 173 -8.04 8.29 -8.81
CA ARG A 173 -9.23 7.94 -9.60
C ARG A 173 -8.88 7.19 -10.89
N ASN A 174 -7.96 6.23 -10.80
CA ASN A 174 -7.57 5.38 -11.89
C ASN A 174 -8.04 3.94 -11.67
N HIS A 175 -8.13 3.18 -12.76
CA HIS A 175 -8.43 1.74 -12.76
C HIS A 175 -7.21 0.96 -13.23
N PHE A 176 -6.76 0.02 -12.41
CA PHE A 176 -5.66 -0.90 -12.72
C PHE A 176 -6.20 -2.32 -12.78
N THR A 177 -6.31 -2.90 -13.99
CA THR A 177 -6.98 -4.19 -14.17
C THR A 177 -6.07 -5.21 -14.84
N LYS A 178 -5.96 -6.42 -14.28
CA LYS A 178 -5.21 -7.54 -14.86
C LYS A 178 -3.74 -7.25 -15.16
N ASN A 179 -3.14 -6.31 -14.45
CA ASN A 179 -1.71 -6.07 -14.55
C ASN A 179 -0.95 -7.17 -13.75
N ARG A 180 0.35 -7.38 -14.02
CA ARG A 180 1.13 -8.18 -13.09
C ARG A 180 1.29 -7.40 -11.77
N VAL A 181 1.67 -6.12 -11.85
CA VAL A 181 1.65 -5.18 -10.73
C VAL A 181 0.90 -3.92 -11.17
N GLY A 182 -0.08 -3.46 -10.39
CA GLY A 182 -0.83 -2.24 -10.71
C GLY A 182 0.08 -1.01 -10.63
N ILE A 183 0.67 -0.72 -9.47
CA ILE A 183 1.62 0.37 -9.25
C ILE A 183 2.87 -0.20 -8.56
N ARG A 184 4.06 0.16 -9.07
CA ARG A 184 5.35 -0.21 -8.47
C ARG A 184 6.15 1.04 -8.10
N PHE A 185 6.62 1.10 -6.86
CA PHE A 185 7.56 2.11 -6.39
C PHE A 185 8.95 1.50 -6.25
N ALA A 186 9.96 2.14 -6.85
CA ALA A 186 11.37 1.74 -6.71
C ALA A 186 12.03 2.36 -5.47
N ALA A 187 11.48 3.46 -4.93
CA ALA A 187 11.93 4.14 -3.72
C ALA A 187 10.78 4.89 -3.03
N SER A 188 11.04 5.42 -1.83
CA SER A 188 10.13 6.36 -1.17
C SER A 188 10.07 7.66 -1.98
N GLY A 189 8.93 7.95 -2.56
CA GLY A 189 8.71 9.22 -3.23
C GLY A 189 8.28 10.29 -2.22
N HIS A 190 9.05 11.37 -2.10
CA HIS A 190 8.62 12.53 -1.32
C HIS A 190 7.22 13.00 -1.78
N ASN A 191 6.31 13.32 -0.85
CA ASN A 191 4.94 13.80 -1.16
C ASN A 191 4.16 12.93 -2.17
N THR A 192 4.27 11.61 -2.10
CA THR A 192 3.59 10.73 -3.04
C THR A 192 2.29 10.18 -2.46
N ALA A 193 1.22 10.23 -3.26
CA ALA A 193 -0.08 9.71 -2.88
C ALA A 193 -0.71 8.82 -3.96
N VAL A 194 -1.32 7.74 -3.50
CA VAL A 194 -2.16 6.83 -4.28
C VAL A 194 -3.55 6.84 -3.66
N ALA A 195 -4.52 7.49 -4.31
CA ALA A 195 -5.81 7.76 -3.70
C ALA A 195 -7.00 7.50 -4.63
N ASN A 196 -8.07 6.94 -4.09
CA ASN A 196 -9.32 6.71 -4.84
C ASN A 196 -9.13 5.90 -6.13
N ASN A 197 -8.16 4.98 -6.18
CA ASN A 197 -7.97 4.08 -7.31
C ASN A 197 -8.67 2.75 -7.08
N GLU A 198 -8.96 2.06 -8.18
CA GLU A 198 -9.45 0.69 -8.18
C GLU A 198 -8.40 -0.25 -8.77
N PHE A 199 -8.02 -1.27 -8.00
CA PHE A 199 -7.15 -2.37 -8.43
C PHE A 199 -7.99 -3.63 -8.58
N LYS A 200 -7.77 -4.37 -9.65
CA LYS A 200 -8.53 -5.59 -9.89
C LYS A 200 -7.71 -6.65 -10.61
N GLU A 201 -7.74 -7.87 -10.07
CA GLU A 201 -7.14 -9.06 -10.68
C GLU A 201 -5.64 -8.89 -11.01
N SER A 202 -4.88 -8.18 -10.16
CA SER A 202 -3.42 -8.08 -10.29
C SER A 202 -2.78 -9.42 -9.96
N LYS A 203 -1.84 -9.87 -10.82
CA LYS A 203 -1.25 -11.22 -10.70
C LYS A 203 -0.27 -11.36 -9.52
N ASP A 204 0.47 -10.31 -9.20
CA ASP A 204 1.38 -10.27 -8.06
C ASP A 204 0.83 -9.34 -6.98
N ALA A 205 0.61 -8.05 -7.31
CA ALA A 205 0.07 -7.09 -6.36
C ALA A 205 -0.67 -5.92 -7.02
N GLY A 206 -1.69 -5.40 -6.35
CA GLY A 206 -2.29 -4.12 -6.70
C GLY A 206 -1.25 -3.00 -6.61
N LEU A 207 -0.53 -2.92 -5.48
CA LEU A 207 0.55 -1.97 -5.24
C LEU A 207 1.78 -2.68 -4.65
N TRP A 208 2.95 -2.38 -5.20
CA TRP A 208 4.24 -2.91 -4.75
C TRP A 208 5.21 -1.77 -4.42
N ALA A 209 5.50 -1.59 -3.13
CA ALA A 209 6.42 -0.58 -2.62
C ALA A 209 7.53 -1.27 -1.80
N VAL A 210 8.46 -1.94 -2.47
CA VAL A 210 9.52 -2.70 -1.80
C VAL A 210 10.88 -2.27 -2.29
N ARG A 211 11.78 -2.05 -1.34
CA ARG A 211 13.20 -1.74 -1.55
C ARG A 211 14.09 -2.77 -0.87
N SER A 212 15.28 -3.00 -1.39
CA SER A 212 16.24 -3.96 -0.85
C SER A 212 16.87 -3.52 0.48
N ALA A 213 16.94 -2.22 0.74
CA ALA A 213 17.47 -1.66 1.99
C ALA A 213 16.57 -0.52 2.50
N PRO A 214 16.52 -0.28 3.82
CA PRO A 214 15.76 0.85 4.37
C PRO A 214 16.24 2.18 3.77
N ASP A 215 15.28 3.08 3.52
CA ASP A 215 15.59 4.44 3.11
C ASP A 215 16.09 5.24 4.32
N SER A 216 17.02 6.17 4.06
CA SER A 216 17.48 7.14 5.04
C SER A 216 16.53 8.34 5.17
N HIS A 217 15.51 8.42 4.32
CA HIS A 217 14.52 9.48 4.32
C HIS A 217 13.22 8.99 4.97
N ASP A 218 12.62 9.83 5.80
CA ASP A 218 11.36 9.56 6.49
C ASP A 218 10.12 9.83 5.61
N ASP A 219 10.30 9.83 4.29
CA ASP A 219 9.21 10.09 3.35
C ASP A 219 8.22 8.94 3.31
N VAL A 220 6.95 9.25 3.51
CA VAL A 220 5.88 8.27 3.60
C VAL A 220 5.02 8.32 2.34
N ILE A 221 4.80 7.17 1.70
CA ILE A 221 3.82 7.05 0.62
C ILE A 221 2.42 6.93 1.25
N GLY A 222 1.54 7.87 0.95
CA GLY A 222 0.14 7.82 1.33
C GLY A 222 -0.67 6.92 0.38
N ILE A 223 -1.31 5.87 0.91
CA ILE A 223 -2.14 4.93 0.15
C ILE A 223 -3.51 4.91 0.81
N HIS A 224 -4.46 5.66 0.26
CA HIS A 224 -5.73 5.83 0.95
C HIS A 224 -6.95 5.87 0.04
N ASP A 225 -8.08 5.45 0.59
CA ASP A 225 -9.37 5.47 -0.09
C ASP A 225 -9.38 4.67 -1.41
N ASN A 226 -8.51 3.65 -1.53
CA ASN A 226 -8.46 2.78 -2.70
C ASN A 226 -9.30 1.52 -2.48
N LYS A 227 -9.71 0.90 -3.60
CA LYS A 227 -10.36 -0.39 -3.61
C LYS A 227 -9.49 -1.42 -4.33
N SER A 228 -9.28 -2.57 -3.71
CA SER A 228 -8.54 -3.71 -4.27
C SER A 228 -9.46 -4.93 -4.29
N THR A 229 -9.62 -5.56 -5.45
CA THR A 229 -10.55 -6.67 -5.62
C THR A 229 -9.88 -7.80 -6.38
N GLU A 230 -9.87 -9.00 -5.79
CA GLU A 230 -9.32 -10.22 -6.42
C GLU A 230 -7.85 -10.08 -6.86
N ASP A 231 -7.09 -9.18 -6.24
CA ASP A 231 -5.65 -9.13 -6.43
C ASP A 231 -4.97 -10.28 -5.67
N THR A 232 -3.83 -10.78 -6.15
CA THR A 232 -3.07 -11.79 -5.39
C THR A 232 -2.68 -11.23 -4.03
N THR A 233 -2.04 -10.07 -4.00
CA THR A 233 -1.86 -9.27 -2.79
C THR A 233 -2.33 -7.86 -3.06
N GLY A 234 -3.12 -7.28 -2.16
CA GLY A 234 -3.58 -5.90 -2.34
C GLY A 234 -2.40 -4.92 -2.32
N ILE A 235 -1.64 -4.88 -1.24
CA ILE A 235 -0.46 -4.03 -1.05
C ILE A 235 0.69 -4.86 -0.50
N VAL A 236 1.85 -4.79 -1.16
CA VAL A 236 3.14 -5.26 -0.63
C VAL A 236 4.01 -4.05 -0.33
N ALA A 237 4.44 -3.91 0.92
CA ALA A 237 5.32 -2.83 1.36
C ALA A 237 6.58 -3.38 2.04
N GLY A 238 7.75 -2.83 1.73
CA GLY A 238 8.99 -3.29 2.35
C GLY A 238 10.12 -2.27 2.29
N ASN A 239 10.67 -1.90 3.46
CA ASN A 239 11.74 -0.91 3.60
C ASN A 239 11.41 0.48 3.01
N ILE A 240 10.16 0.73 2.65
CA ILE A 240 9.61 2.02 2.25
C ILE A 240 8.51 2.35 3.25
N PRO A 241 8.57 3.47 3.97
CA PRO A 241 7.51 3.89 4.87
C PRO A 241 6.19 4.12 4.12
N VAL A 242 5.12 3.49 4.58
CA VAL A 242 3.79 3.63 3.99
C VAL A 242 2.74 3.94 5.05
N LEU A 243 1.76 4.76 4.67
CA LEU A 243 0.51 4.95 5.41
C LEU A 243 -0.62 4.35 4.57
N VAL A 244 -1.15 3.20 5.01
CA VAL A 244 -2.25 2.49 4.37
C VAL A 244 -3.53 2.79 5.14
N GLU A 245 -4.42 3.60 4.58
CA GLU A 245 -5.53 4.17 5.33
C GLU A 245 -6.84 4.18 4.55
N ARG A 246 -7.92 3.72 5.19
CA ARG A 246 -9.29 3.74 4.60
C ARG A 246 -9.39 3.06 3.24
N ASN A 247 -8.63 1.99 3.00
CA ASN A 247 -8.76 1.19 1.79
C ASN A 247 -9.75 0.04 2.01
N ASP A 248 -10.40 -0.39 0.93
CA ASP A 248 -11.31 -1.54 0.90
C ASP A 248 -10.67 -2.68 0.11
N PHE A 249 -10.40 -3.80 0.78
CA PHE A 249 -9.81 -5.00 0.18
C PHE A 249 -10.86 -6.11 0.13
N ILE A 250 -11.10 -6.65 -1.05
CA ILE A 250 -12.13 -7.65 -1.29
C ILE A 250 -11.50 -8.86 -1.99
N ASN A 251 -11.61 -10.03 -1.37
CA ASN A 251 -11.18 -11.30 -1.95
C ASN A 251 -9.71 -11.31 -2.42
N ALA A 252 -8.79 -10.68 -1.69
CA ALA A 252 -7.36 -10.84 -1.98
C ALA A 252 -6.96 -12.33 -1.89
N HIS A 253 -6.12 -12.88 -2.76
CA HIS A 253 -5.82 -14.31 -2.80
C HIS A 253 -4.79 -14.76 -1.76
N GLU A 254 -3.80 -13.95 -1.43
CA GLU A 254 -2.77 -14.25 -0.43
C GLU A 254 -2.90 -13.35 0.80
N ALA A 255 -2.83 -12.04 0.62
CA ALA A 255 -2.98 -11.07 1.71
C ALA A 255 -3.57 -9.75 1.22
N ALA A 256 -4.35 -9.08 2.06
CA ALA A 256 -4.77 -7.72 1.75
C ALA A 256 -3.59 -6.75 1.86
N VAL A 257 -2.80 -6.82 2.94
CA VAL A 257 -1.59 -6.02 3.16
C VAL A 257 -0.47 -6.90 3.69
N HIS A 258 0.67 -6.90 3.01
CA HIS A 258 1.88 -7.62 3.42
C HIS A 258 3.04 -6.62 3.59
N VAL A 259 3.55 -6.51 4.81
CA VAL A 259 4.67 -5.63 5.17
C VAL A 259 5.91 -6.44 5.48
N VAL A 260 7.03 -6.12 4.81
CA VAL A 260 8.32 -6.76 5.02
C VAL A 260 9.38 -5.71 5.36
N GLY A 261 10.15 -5.90 6.43
CA GLY A 261 11.24 -4.99 6.82
C GLY A 261 10.77 -3.77 7.61
N ALA A 262 10.86 -2.56 7.10
CA ALA A 262 10.53 -1.35 7.85
C ALA A 262 9.04 -1.24 8.21
N GLY A 263 8.75 -0.56 9.29
CA GLY A 263 7.41 -0.38 9.81
C GLY A 263 6.47 0.37 8.88
N ALA A 264 5.19 0.06 8.97
CA ALA A 264 4.11 0.71 8.25
C ALA A 264 3.01 1.13 9.23
N VAL A 265 2.22 2.12 8.86
CA VAL A 265 0.98 2.46 9.55
C VAL A 265 -0.19 1.97 8.70
N ILE A 266 -0.98 1.05 9.25
CA ILE A 266 -2.12 0.42 8.57
C ILE A 266 -3.35 0.68 9.44
N ARG A 267 -4.21 1.60 9.03
CA ARG A 267 -5.34 1.99 9.87
C ARG A 267 -6.65 2.23 9.13
N GLY A 268 -7.75 1.91 9.78
CA GLY A 268 -9.08 2.20 9.28
C GLY A 268 -9.43 1.51 7.97
N ASN A 269 -8.74 0.40 7.63
CA ASN A 269 -9.01 -0.33 6.41
C ASN A 269 -10.10 -1.38 6.65
N ARG A 270 -10.85 -1.69 5.60
CA ARG A 270 -11.82 -2.78 5.56
C ARG A 270 -11.28 -3.91 4.71
N ILE A 271 -11.29 -5.12 5.24
CA ILE A 271 -10.76 -6.32 4.59
C ILE A 271 -11.82 -7.41 4.66
N ASN A 272 -12.37 -7.77 3.50
CA ASN A 272 -13.48 -8.70 3.39
C ASN A 272 -13.14 -9.91 2.52
N GLY A 273 -13.40 -11.08 3.08
CA GLY A 273 -13.45 -12.35 2.35
C GLY A 273 -12.16 -12.79 1.71
N GLY A 274 -12.26 -13.83 0.91
CA GLY A 274 -11.22 -14.40 0.08
C GLY A 274 -10.23 -15.24 0.84
N ALA A 275 -9.05 -14.92 0.59
CA ALA A 275 -7.87 -15.66 0.81
C ALA A 275 -7.40 -15.80 2.25
N SER A 276 -6.15 -16.10 2.32
CA SER A 276 -5.61 -16.65 3.52
C SER A 276 -5.42 -15.60 4.62
N MET A 277 -4.94 -14.40 4.32
CA MET A 277 -4.47 -13.46 5.35
C MET A 277 -4.97 -12.03 5.15
N GLY A 278 -5.33 -11.35 6.22
CA GLY A 278 -5.69 -9.95 6.20
C GLY A 278 -4.46 -9.04 6.17
N ILE A 279 -3.81 -8.86 7.30
CA ILE A 279 -2.62 -8.03 7.45
C ILE A 279 -1.48 -8.89 7.97
N VAL A 280 -0.36 -8.89 7.24
CA VAL A 280 0.85 -9.63 7.61
C VAL A 280 2.00 -8.66 7.79
N THR A 281 2.70 -8.75 8.91
CA THR A 281 4.02 -8.14 9.09
C THR A 281 5.06 -9.24 9.20
N GLU A 282 6.09 -9.21 8.38
CA GLU A 282 7.15 -10.21 8.34
C GLU A 282 8.52 -9.56 8.36
N ASN A 283 9.38 -9.97 9.29
CA ASN A 283 10.69 -9.34 9.51
C ASN A 283 10.62 -7.81 9.63
N ALA A 284 9.49 -7.30 10.13
CA ALA A 284 9.20 -5.87 10.22
C ALA A 284 9.50 -5.34 11.64
N SER A 285 9.76 -4.05 11.75
CA SER A 285 9.94 -3.40 13.04
C SER A 285 9.12 -2.11 13.12
N GLY A 286 8.38 -1.95 14.21
CA GLY A 286 7.63 -0.74 14.49
C GLY A 286 6.36 -0.54 13.69
N ALA A 287 5.78 -1.60 13.11
CA ALA A 287 4.50 -1.51 12.42
C ALA A 287 3.36 -1.14 13.39
N GLN A 288 2.41 -0.33 12.90
CA GLN A 288 1.20 0.02 13.63
C GLN A 288 -0.02 -0.45 12.84
N ILE A 289 -0.87 -1.25 13.47
CA ILE A 289 -2.07 -1.85 12.87
C ILE A 289 -3.26 -1.44 13.73
N ASP A 290 -3.93 -0.36 13.34
CA ASP A 290 -4.92 0.31 14.17
C ASP A 290 -6.30 0.39 13.50
N ASP A 291 -7.37 0.17 14.28
CA ASP A 291 -8.76 0.44 13.87
C ASP A 291 -9.19 -0.20 12.54
N ASN A 292 -8.63 -1.36 12.14
CA ASN A 292 -9.02 -2.07 10.93
C ASN A 292 -10.20 -3.02 11.21
N GLU A 293 -11.06 -3.21 10.21
CA GLU A 293 -12.16 -4.18 10.21
C GLU A 293 -11.84 -5.33 9.25
N LEU A 294 -11.76 -6.57 9.78
CA LEU A 294 -11.39 -7.76 9.03
C LEU A 294 -12.48 -8.81 9.17
N GLU A 295 -12.99 -9.32 8.05
CA GLU A 295 -14.10 -10.27 8.06
C GLU A 295 -13.91 -11.42 7.07
N GLY A 296 -14.28 -12.64 7.50
CA GLY A 296 -14.45 -13.78 6.61
C GLY A 296 -13.16 -14.40 6.04
N LEU A 297 -12.00 -14.10 6.60
CA LEU A 297 -10.71 -14.61 6.15
C LEU A 297 -10.53 -16.10 6.44
N THR A 298 -9.82 -16.83 5.58
CA THR A 298 -9.68 -18.27 5.75
C THR A 298 -8.54 -18.66 6.69
N ALA A 299 -7.47 -17.86 6.80
CA ALA A 299 -6.39 -18.09 7.75
C ALA A 299 -6.31 -16.95 8.78
N TYR A 300 -5.34 -16.09 8.72
CA TYR A 300 -5.08 -15.12 9.78
C TYR A 300 -5.74 -13.77 9.50
N GLY A 301 -6.40 -13.20 10.50
CA GLY A 301 -6.82 -11.80 10.46
C GLY A 301 -5.59 -10.88 10.46
N VAL A 302 -4.79 -10.93 11.52
CA VAL A 302 -3.50 -10.22 11.61
C VAL A 302 -2.42 -11.20 12.03
N MET A 303 -1.32 -11.28 11.27
CA MET A 303 -0.14 -12.08 11.60
C MET A 303 1.09 -11.18 11.76
N VAL A 304 1.70 -11.23 12.94
CA VAL A 304 2.97 -10.59 13.30
C VAL A 304 4.03 -11.67 13.36
N ARG A 305 4.85 -11.80 12.32
CA ARG A 305 5.83 -12.87 12.19
C ARG A 305 7.25 -12.31 12.17
N ASN A 306 8.12 -12.85 13.04
CA ASN A 306 9.52 -12.42 13.16
C ASN A 306 9.67 -10.89 13.15
N SER A 307 8.71 -10.19 13.76
CA SER A 307 8.57 -8.74 13.76
C SER A 307 8.70 -8.22 15.19
N SER A 308 9.12 -6.98 15.33
CA SER A 308 9.40 -6.40 16.65
C SER A 308 8.75 -5.02 16.79
N ASN A 309 8.46 -4.63 18.06
CA ASN A 309 7.81 -3.36 18.39
C ASN A 309 6.51 -3.10 17.59
N THR A 310 5.81 -4.15 17.15
CA THR A 310 4.56 -4.02 16.42
C THR A 310 3.43 -3.70 17.40
N LEU A 311 2.63 -2.69 17.09
CA LEU A 311 1.42 -2.35 17.82
C LEU A 311 0.20 -2.77 17.02
N VAL A 312 -0.61 -3.68 17.59
CA VAL A 312 -1.90 -4.10 17.03
C VAL A 312 -3.00 -3.59 17.96
N ARG A 313 -3.74 -2.56 17.55
CA ARG A 313 -4.66 -1.86 18.44
C ARG A 313 -6.05 -1.64 17.82
N SER A 314 -7.08 -1.81 18.63
CA SER A 314 -8.47 -1.45 18.30
C SER A 314 -9.01 -2.10 17.02
N ASN A 315 -8.42 -3.20 16.56
CA ASN A 315 -8.91 -3.87 15.36
C ASN A 315 -10.12 -4.75 15.70
N ARG A 316 -11.05 -4.87 14.76
CA ARG A 316 -12.22 -5.73 14.82
C ARG A 316 -12.07 -6.87 13.81
N LEU A 317 -12.01 -8.10 14.32
CA LEU A 317 -11.86 -9.31 13.51
C LEU A 317 -13.09 -10.19 13.69
N HIS A 318 -13.74 -10.54 12.60
CA HIS A 318 -14.93 -11.37 12.63
C HIS A 318 -14.82 -12.55 11.66
N ASN A 319 -15.16 -13.76 12.12
CA ASN A 319 -15.22 -14.97 11.28
C ASN A 319 -13.91 -15.22 10.49
N CYS A 320 -12.76 -14.91 11.06
CA CYS A 320 -11.44 -15.25 10.50
C CYS A 320 -11.06 -16.67 10.91
N GLY A 321 -10.16 -17.33 10.17
CA GLY A 321 -9.60 -18.63 10.56
C GLY A 321 -8.96 -18.51 11.94
N TYR A 322 -7.96 -17.68 12.05
CA TYR A 322 -7.33 -17.22 13.28
C TYR A 322 -7.52 -15.71 13.43
N GLY A 323 -7.69 -15.21 14.65
CA GLY A 323 -7.79 -13.77 14.88
C GLY A 323 -6.42 -13.08 14.75
N LEU A 324 -5.66 -13.01 15.84
CA LEU A 324 -4.31 -12.47 15.90
C LEU A 324 -3.29 -13.59 16.03
N ALA A 325 -2.13 -13.47 15.37
CA ALA A 325 -1.01 -14.40 15.59
C ALA A 325 0.29 -13.63 15.81
N PHE A 326 1.05 -14.04 16.82
CA PHE A 326 2.40 -13.57 17.13
C PHE A 326 3.34 -14.75 17.02
N VAL A 327 4.23 -14.73 16.03
CA VAL A 327 5.06 -15.88 15.68
C VAL A 327 6.53 -15.45 15.58
N LEU A 328 7.41 -16.10 16.37
CA LEU A 328 8.87 -15.90 16.32
C LEU A 328 9.33 -14.44 16.58
N GLY A 329 8.73 -13.75 17.56
CA GLY A 329 9.12 -12.38 17.92
C GLY A 329 10.47 -12.29 18.66
N GLU A 330 11.14 -11.15 18.57
CA GLU A 330 12.34 -10.85 19.36
C GLU A 330 11.99 -10.53 20.81
N LYS A 331 12.54 -11.28 21.77
CA LYS A 331 12.31 -11.04 23.21
C LYS A 331 12.69 -9.63 23.70
N ALA A 332 13.65 -8.99 23.08
CA ALA A 332 14.14 -7.66 23.49
C ALA A 332 13.26 -6.49 22.99
N LYS A 333 12.39 -6.74 22.01
CA LYS A 333 11.56 -5.72 21.32
C LYS A 333 10.13 -6.22 21.21
N VAL A 334 9.43 -6.13 22.31
CA VAL A 334 8.11 -6.73 22.51
C VAL A 334 7.03 -6.08 21.68
N SER A 335 6.29 -6.88 20.91
CA SER A 335 5.06 -6.45 20.24
C SER A 335 3.89 -6.39 21.23
N THR A 336 2.89 -5.59 20.93
CA THR A 336 1.74 -5.36 21.80
C THR A 336 0.44 -5.48 21.05
N ALA A 337 -0.52 -6.27 21.58
CA ALA A 337 -1.91 -6.24 21.14
C ALA A 337 -2.78 -5.64 22.25
N VAL A 338 -3.53 -4.60 21.91
CA VAL A 338 -4.35 -3.88 22.88
C VAL A 338 -5.70 -3.48 22.32
N ASP A 339 -6.76 -3.64 23.12
CA ASP A 339 -8.13 -3.23 22.80
C ASP A 339 -8.68 -3.83 21.49
N ASN A 340 -8.18 -5.00 21.03
CA ASN A 340 -8.73 -5.66 19.85
C ASN A 340 -9.95 -6.51 20.22
N THR A 341 -10.89 -6.61 19.28
CA THR A 341 -12.08 -7.46 19.41
C THR A 341 -12.06 -8.55 18.35
N ILE A 342 -12.06 -9.81 18.78
CA ILE A 342 -12.05 -10.98 17.91
C ILE A 342 -13.34 -11.78 18.18
N ILE A 343 -14.12 -12.00 17.14
CA ILE A 343 -15.42 -12.66 17.23
C ILE A 343 -15.47 -13.82 16.26
N GLU A 344 -15.88 -14.98 16.76
CA GLU A 344 -16.12 -16.18 15.92
C GLU A 344 -14.89 -16.61 15.10
N ALA A 345 -13.69 -16.59 15.72
CA ALA A 345 -12.52 -17.20 15.09
C ALA A 345 -12.79 -18.70 14.87
N LYS A 346 -12.59 -19.20 13.64
CA LYS A 346 -12.85 -20.60 13.26
C LYS A 346 -11.93 -21.59 13.96
N PHE A 347 -10.74 -21.11 14.37
CA PHE A 347 -9.78 -21.85 15.17
C PHE A 347 -9.48 -21.06 16.45
N ASN A 348 -8.31 -20.45 16.57
CA ASN A 348 -7.90 -19.71 17.76
C ASN A 348 -8.16 -18.20 17.61
N GLY A 349 -8.57 -17.57 18.71
CA GLY A 349 -8.70 -16.13 18.77
C GLY A 349 -7.34 -15.43 18.70
N ILE A 350 -6.41 -15.82 19.58
CA ILE A 350 -5.03 -15.33 19.61
C ILE A 350 -4.08 -16.51 19.66
N ASP A 351 -3.09 -16.53 18.76
CA ASP A 351 -1.98 -17.47 18.76
C ASP A 351 -0.68 -16.78 19.16
N VAL A 352 0.09 -17.43 20.03
CA VAL A 352 1.44 -17.00 20.43
C VAL A 352 2.37 -18.19 20.29
N ILE A 353 3.26 -18.16 19.30
CA ILE A 353 4.16 -19.27 18.98
C ILE A 353 5.60 -18.76 18.92
N GLY A 354 6.42 -19.11 19.92
CA GLY A 354 7.82 -18.65 19.99
C GLY A 354 7.95 -17.12 20.13
N ASP A 355 6.98 -16.47 20.76
CA ASP A 355 6.94 -15.01 20.95
C ASP A 355 6.52 -14.66 22.39
N SER A 356 6.70 -13.40 22.78
CA SER A 356 6.39 -12.91 24.11
C SER A 356 5.68 -11.54 24.07
N PRO A 357 4.53 -11.44 23.40
CA PRO A 357 3.81 -10.18 23.25
C PRO A 357 3.15 -9.73 24.56
N ILE A 358 2.87 -8.43 24.66
CA ILE A 358 1.95 -7.88 25.66
C ILE A 358 0.54 -7.93 25.09
N LEU A 359 -0.34 -8.69 25.72
CA LEU A 359 -1.76 -8.79 25.39
C LEU A 359 -2.57 -8.07 26.46
N ARG A 360 -3.19 -6.94 26.11
CA ARG A 360 -3.91 -6.10 27.06
C ARG A 360 -5.30 -5.74 26.59
N ARG A 361 -6.30 -5.94 27.42
CA ARG A 361 -7.69 -5.57 27.19
C ARG A 361 -8.26 -6.04 25.83
N ASN A 362 -7.73 -7.15 25.30
CA ASN A 362 -8.32 -7.75 24.10
C ASN A 362 -9.57 -8.56 24.50
N GLN A 363 -10.55 -8.57 23.60
CA GLN A 363 -11.77 -9.34 23.75
C GLN A 363 -11.82 -10.45 22.71
N VAL A 364 -11.93 -11.70 23.15
CA VAL A 364 -12.10 -12.86 22.28
C VAL A 364 -13.40 -13.55 22.62
N LEU A 365 -14.32 -13.54 21.67
CA LEU A 365 -15.66 -14.09 21.85
C LEU A 365 -15.93 -15.23 20.85
N ARG A 366 -16.38 -16.35 21.35
CA ARG A 366 -16.79 -17.52 20.54
C ARG A 366 -15.72 -18.04 19.59
N ALA A 367 -14.47 -18.10 20.02
CA ALA A 367 -13.45 -18.84 19.27
C ALA A 367 -13.78 -20.35 19.34
N HIS A 368 -13.70 -21.06 18.20
CA HIS A 368 -14.14 -22.46 18.14
C HIS A 368 -13.16 -23.44 18.79
N ALA A 369 -11.84 -23.14 18.75
CA ALA A 369 -10.85 -23.95 19.44
C ALA A 369 -10.43 -23.28 20.75
N TYR A 370 -9.57 -22.25 20.69
CA TYR A 370 -9.07 -21.58 21.88
C TYR A 370 -9.21 -20.06 21.76
N ALA A 371 -9.57 -19.39 22.87
CA ALA A 371 -9.50 -17.94 22.92
C ALA A 371 -8.04 -17.47 22.84
N LEU A 372 -7.14 -18.15 23.56
CA LEU A 372 -5.70 -17.95 23.54
C LEU A 372 -5.02 -19.32 23.45
N HIS A 373 -4.15 -19.48 22.48
CA HIS A 373 -3.24 -20.62 22.36
C HIS A 373 -1.80 -20.14 22.47
N VAL A 374 -1.01 -20.76 23.34
CA VAL A 374 0.40 -20.41 23.59
C VAL A 374 1.23 -21.68 23.43
N GLU A 375 2.19 -21.67 22.53
CA GLU A 375 3.08 -22.78 22.26
C GLU A 375 4.52 -22.32 22.05
N ASP A 376 5.48 -23.05 22.62
CA ASP A 376 6.90 -22.83 22.33
C ASP A 376 7.23 -23.28 20.89
N PHE A 377 8.04 -22.52 20.20
CA PHE A 377 8.51 -22.91 18.87
C PHE A 377 9.75 -23.81 18.98
N GLN A 378 9.77 -24.88 18.24
CA GLN A 378 10.94 -25.74 18.08
C GLN A 378 11.37 -25.76 16.62
N SER A 379 12.55 -25.22 16.33
CA SER A 379 13.10 -25.21 14.97
C SER A 379 13.58 -26.63 14.55
N PRO A 380 13.69 -26.93 13.25
CA PRO A 380 14.15 -28.24 12.77
C PRO A 380 15.55 -28.64 13.27
N ASN A 381 16.41 -27.67 13.62
CA ASN A 381 17.73 -27.92 14.21
C ASN A 381 17.71 -28.11 15.73
N GLY A 382 16.51 -28.19 16.34
CA GLY A 382 16.33 -28.42 17.76
C GLY A 382 16.37 -27.19 18.66
N GLN A 383 16.58 -25.99 18.11
CA GLN A 383 16.52 -24.76 18.89
C GLN A 383 15.10 -24.49 19.37
N LYS A 384 14.93 -24.25 20.66
CA LYS A 384 13.65 -23.96 21.28
C LYS A 384 13.54 -22.46 21.57
N VAL A 385 12.46 -21.82 21.08
CA VAL A 385 12.07 -20.44 21.41
C VAL A 385 10.85 -20.51 22.31
N GLN A 386 10.98 -20.00 23.52
CA GLN A 386 9.90 -20.04 24.51
C GLN A 386 8.90 -18.91 24.28
N SER A 387 7.64 -19.22 24.46
CA SER A 387 6.54 -18.26 24.46
C SER A 387 6.23 -17.81 25.89
N GLN A 388 6.27 -16.50 26.13
CA GLN A 388 6.03 -15.91 27.45
C GLN A 388 5.16 -14.64 27.32
N PRO A 389 3.90 -14.74 26.85
CA PRO A 389 3.06 -13.55 26.74
C PRO A 389 2.74 -12.97 28.12
N PHE A 390 2.67 -11.64 28.19
CA PHE A 390 2.18 -10.93 29.35
C PHE A 390 0.70 -10.58 29.15
N LEU A 391 -0.17 -11.05 30.03
CA LEU A 391 -1.61 -10.85 29.97
C LEU A 391 -2.09 -9.80 30.96
N ASP A 392 -2.88 -8.82 30.51
CA ASP A 392 -3.46 -7.78 31.35
C ASP A 392 -4.90 -7.48 30.91
N ASN A 393 -5.86 -7.76 31.79
CA ASN A 393 -7.29 -7.46 31.61
C ASN A 393 -7.93 -7.94 30.27
N ASN A 394 -7.48 -9.08 29.72
CA ASN A 394 -8.13 -9.64 28.54
C ASN A 394 -9.43 -10.36 28.90
N ASN A 395 -10.43 -10.29 28.02
CA ASN A 395 -11.68 -11.03 28.16
C ASN A 395 -11.73 -12.16 27.12
N PHE A 396 -11.61 -13.39 27.57
CA PHE A 396 -11.64 -14.58 26.72
C PHE A 396 -13.03 -15.25 26.64
N GLY A 397 -14.06 -14.61 27.21
CA GLY A 397 -15.41 -15.14 27.24
C GLY A 397 -15.47 -16.55 27.81
N ASN A 398 -16.23 -17.43 27.17
CA ASN A 398 -16.33 -18.84 27.57
C ASN A 398 -15.43 -19.78 26.72
N SER A 399 -14.58 -19.24 25.84
CA SER A 399 -13.68 -20.06 25.04
C SER A 399 -12.46 -20.52 25.85
N PRO A 400 -11.98 -21.75 25.65
CA PRO A 400 -10.85 -22.28 26.44
C PRO A 400 -9.55 -21.56 26.14
N VAL A 401 -8.63 -21.64 27.12
CA VAL A 401 -7.25 -21.17 26.97
C VAL A 401 -6.34 -22.39 27.00
N SER A 402 -5.46 -22.53 26.01
CA SER A 402 -4.45 -23.58 25.95
C SER A 402 -3.06 -23.00 26.07
N THR A 403 -2.29 -23.46 27.03
CA THR A 403 -0.91 -23.00 27.27
C THR A 403 0.04 -24.19 27.33
N ARG A 404 0.92 -24.31 26.34
CA ARG A 404 2.09 -25.19 26.34
C ARG A 404 3.40 -24.41 26.55
N GLY A 405 3.30 -23.16 26.97
CA GLY A 405 4.38 -22.24 27.29
C GLY A 405 4.16 -21.59 28.64
N ASN A 406 5.08 -20.72 29.04
CA ASN A 406 4.99 -19.95 30.28
C ASN A 406 4.14 -18.69 30.05
N VAL A 407 3.03 -18.58 30.77
CA VAL A 407 2.17 -17.39 30.71
C VAL A 407 2.35 -16.57 31.98
N THR A 408 2.69 -15.28 31.81
CA THR A 408 2.72 -14.33 32.93
C THR A 408 1.44 -13.52 32.93
N VAL A 409 0.64 -13.68 33.98
CA VAL A 409 -0.57 -12.87 34.19
C VAL A 409 -0.23 -11.72 35.13
N ALA A 410 -0.52 -10.49 34.70
CA ALA A 410 -0.46 -9.35 35.64
C ALA A 410 -1.47 -9.62 36.74
N SER A 411 -1.02 -9.46 38.01
CA SER A 411 -1.93 -9.60 39.14
C SER A 411 -3.11 -8.67 38.96
N GLN A 412 -4.29 -9.23 38.72
CA GLN A 412 -5.53 -8.46 38.84
C GLN A 412 -5.58 -7.96 40.28
N LYS A 413 -5.44 -6.65 40.48
CA LYS A 413 -5.89 -6.07 41.77
C LYS A 413 -7.41 -6.27 41.82
N PRO A 414 -7.91 -6.80 42.95
CA PRO A 414 -9.33 -6.99 43.12
C PRO A 414 -10.12 -5.68 42.97
#